data_6e54389ec89a8c01ae1538a0622d0048
#
_entry.id   6e54389ec89a8c01ae1538a0622d0048
#
_cell.length_a   1.000
_cell.length_b   1.000
_cell.length_c   1.000
_cell.angle_alpha   90.00
_cell.angle_beta   90.00
_cell.angle_gamma   90.00
#
_symmetry.space_group_name_H-M   'P 1'
#
loop_
_entity.id
_entity.type
_entity.pdbx_description
1 polymer ?
#
loop_
_entity_poly.entity_id
_entity_poly.type
_entity_poly.pdbx_seq_one_letter_code
_entity_poly.pdbx_strand_id
1 'polypeptide(L)'
;SPYDVERIYKKPFSYVDITAEYDNMVDNQEITKTKIKARDLENEISKLQQESGYPYILNIDTANKENPVNGNIIMSNLCVHGDTQILTKNGYQNIKSLAGQKTEVWNGEEWSEVDVVQTNTDQELLHIKTDSGYDIKTTPYHKFYVLEWMEAGKRTKPPRYKEVRAGELKSGDALIKFELPVIDGNKELKLAYDNGFYSGDGATYANGKVRLDLYGDKKELLKHLTSVEKWSEIKISDTETRLSGTASGLNEKFFVPSDGYSVKSKLSWLAGYLDADGTVTNNNGSQSLQIASINKEFLQKVQLMLQTLGVDSKVTINKEAGTTMLPKNDGTGEYAEYETKEIYRILINGNSLYSLDQLGLRCNRLVWTSKKPNRKASHFIRIESVEKVDGLHDTFCFTEPKRHMGMFNGLLTGNCSEILQVQSPSKLKRDLSYDVIGNDISCNLGST
;
A
#
# COMPACT_ATOMS: atom_id res chain seq x y z
N SER A 1 -39.61 11.61 -19.93
CA SER A 1 -39.29 11.78 -18.51
C SER A 1 -38.81 10.45 -17.93
N PRO A 2 -37.64 10.39 -17.27
CA PRO A 2 -37.15 9.19 -16.60
C PRO A 2 -38.18 8.61 -15.60
N TYR A 3 -38.85 9.46 -14.84
CA TYR A 3 -39.91 9.06 -13.91
C TYR A 3 -41.05 8.29 -14.58
N ASP A 4 -41.53 8.75 -15.74
CA ASP A 4 -42.59 8.06 -16.47
C ASP A 4 -42.13 6.70 -17.00
N VAL A 5 -40.86 6.62 -17.46
CA VAL A 5 -40.25 5.37 -17.94
C VAL A 5 -40.16 4.36 -16.80
N GLU A 6 -39.65 4.76 -15.62
CA GLU A 6 -39.60 3.87 -14.44
C GLU A 6 -40.98 3.37 -14.01
N ARG A 7 -42.00 4.24 -14.05
CA ARG A 7 -43.38 3.88 -13.72
C ARG A 7 -43.97 2.85 -14.68
N ILE A 8 -43.69 3.04 -15.97
CA ILE A 8 -44.27 2.17 -17.03
C ILE A 8 -43.53 0.83 -17.12
N TYR A 9 -42.19 0.89 -17.14
CA TYR A 9 -41.36 -0.32 -17.32
C TYR A 9 -41.11 -1.09 -16.03
N LYS A 10 -41.55 -0.56 -14.86
CA LYS A 10 -41.43 -1.18 -13.53
C LYS A 10 -39.99 -1.51 -13.14
N LYS A 11 -39.03 -0.78 -13.67
CA LYS A 11 -37.61 -0.91 -13.36
C LYS A 11 -36.93 0.47 -13.41
N PRO A 12 -35.77 0.65 -12.76
CA PRO A 12 -35.01 1.88 -12.80
C PRO A 12 -34.70 2.33 -14.24
N PHE A 13 -34.72 3.64 -14.49
CA PHE A 13 -34.48 4.20 -15.83
C PHE A 13 -33.15 3.70 -16.43
N SER A 14 -32.08 3.66 -15.64
CA SER A 14 -30.76 3.17 -16.05
C SER A 14 -30.71 1.67 -16.39
N TYR A 15 -31.77 0.90 -16.08
CA TYR A 15 -31.89 -0.53 -16.41
C TYR A 15 -32.79 -0.77 -17.62
N VAL A 16 -33.27 0.29 -18.25
CA VAL A 16 -34.07 0.19 -19.47
C VAL A 16 -33.12 0.30 -20.64
N ASP A 17 -33.15 -0.69 -21.55
CA ASP A 17 -32.46 -0.61 -22.82
C ASP A 17 -33.13 0.46 -23.70
N ILE A 18 -32.57 1.67 -23.66
CA ILE A 18 -33.13 2.82 -24.39
C ILE A 18 -33.08 2.60 -25.90
N THR A 19 -32.06 1.91 -26.39
CA THR A 19 -31.91 1.63 -27.83
C THR A 19 -33.02 0.70 -28.32
N ALA A 20 -33.30 -0.38 -27.60
CA ALA A 20 -34.32 -1.33 -27.95
C ALA A 20 -35.74 -0.77 -27.76
N GLU A 21 -35.95 0.09 -26.76
CA GLU A 21 -37.29 0.57 -26.39
C GLU A 21 -37.60 1.98 -26.92
N TYR A 22 -36.69 2.59 -27.69
CA TYR A 22 -36.82 3.99 -28.13
C TYR A 22 -38.12 4.31 -28.84
N ASP A 23 -38.48 3.49 -29.87
CA ASP A 23 -39.67 3.72 -30.64
C ASP A 23 -40.95 3.51 -29.79
N ASN A 24 -40.95 2.50 -28.91
CA ASN A 24 -42.04 2.26 -27.95
C ASN A 24 -42.21 3.46 -27.00
N MET A 25 -41.11 4.05 -26.53
CA MET A 25 -41.12 5.26 -25.68
C MET A 25 -41.61 6.49 -26.43
N VAL A 26 -41.21 6.63 -27.71
CA VAL A 26 -41.64 7.74 -28.54
C VAL A 26 -43.13 7.70 -28.82
N ASP A 27 -43.71 6.52 -29.06
CA ASP A 27 -45.12 6.36 -29.37
C ASP A 27 -46.02 6.36 -28.11
N ASN A 28 -45.49 6.10 -26.95
CA ASN A 28 -46.25 6.05 -25.71
C ASN A 28 -46.65 7.45 -25.22
N GLN A 29 -47.96 7.71 -25.20
CA GLN A 29 -48.54 9.02 -24.80
C GLN A 29 -48.41 9.30 -23.29
N GLU A 30 -48.17 8.27 -22.46
CA GLU A 30 -48.00 8.44 -21.01
C GLU A 30 -46.59 8.91 -20.61
N ILE A 31 -45.66 8.91 -21.56
CA ILE A 31 -44.28 9.39 -21.31
C ILE A 31 -44.18 10.86 -21.69
N THR A 32 -43.87 11.71 -20.71
CA THR A 32 -43.56 13.11 -20.95
C THR A 32 -42.25 13.24 -21.74
N LYS A 33 -42.28 13.89 -22.90
CA LYS A 33 -41.15 14.02 -23.79
C LYS A 33 -41.09 15.39 -24.48
N THR A 34 -39.89 15.81 -24.81
CA THR A 34 -39.62 17.03 -25.57
C THR A 34 -38.86 16.63 -26.85
N LYS A 35 -39.31 17.16 -27.99
CA LYS A 35 -38.65 16.91 -29.27
C LYS A 35 -37.52 17.91 -29.49
N ILE A 36 -36.31 17.42 -29.71
CA ILE A 36 -35.13 18.21 -30.08
C ILE A 36 -34.54 17.66 -31.37
N LYS A 37 -33.76 18.48 -32.08
CA LYS A 37 -33.03 18.01 -33.26
C LYS A 37 -31.74 17.32 -32.78
N ALA A 38 -31.56 16.04 -33.17
CA ALA A 38 -30.40 15.25 -32.77
C ALA A 38 -29.07 15.93 -33.17
N ARG A 39 -29.01 16.52 -34.35
CA ARG A 39 -27.81 17.24 -34.86
C ARG A 39 -27.47 18.46 -33.99
N ASP A 40 -28.45 19.18 -33.49
CA ASP A 40 -28.21 20.35 -32.62
C ASP A 40 -27.61 19.91 -31.30
N LEU A 41 -28.11 18.80 -30.74
CA LEU A 41 -27.58 18.18 -29.52
C LEU A 41 -26.15 17.67 -29.72
N GLU A 42 -25.88 16.96 -30.83
CA GLU A 42 -24.56 16.42 -31.14
C GLU A 42 -23.53 17.55 -31.36
N ASN A 43 -23.91 18.63 -32.03
CA ASN A 43 -23.05 19.79 -32.23
C ASN A 43 -22.72 20.47 -30.89
N GLU A 44 -23.68 20.59 -29.97
CA GLU A 44 -23.44 21.17 -28.64
C GLU A 44 -22.54 20.30 -27.80
N ILE A 45 -22.74 18.98 -27.79
CA ILE A 45 -21.85 18.03 -27.12
C ILE A 45 -20.42 18.14 -27.68
N SER A 46 -20.29 18.09 -28.99
CA SER A 46 -18.98 18.17 -29.68
C SER A 46 -18.25 19.48 -29.39
N LYS A 47 -18.99 20.59 -29.35
CA LYS A 47 -18.45 21.90 -28.99
C LYS A 47 -17.94 21.92 -27.54
N LEU A 48 -18.74 21.42 -26.59
CA LEU A 48 -18.35 21.34 -25.19
C LEU A 48 -17.12 20.44 -25.01
N GLN A 49 -17.06 19.28 -25.71
CA GLN A 49 -15.89 18.41 -25.70
C GLN A 49 -14.63 19.10 -26.24
N GLN A 50 -14.77 19.91 -27.31
CA GLN A 50 -13.64 20.64 -27.87
C GLN A 50 -13.15 21.77 -26.93
N GLU A 51 -14.06 22.44 -26.24
CA GLU A 51 -13.75 23.58 -25.35
C GLU A 51 -13.21 23.12 -23.98
N SER A 52 -13.70 22.00 -23.46
CA SER A 52 -13.45 21.57 -22.07
C SER A 52 -12.96 20.12 -21.92
N GLY A 53 -12.99 19.33 -22.98
CA GLY A 53 -12.76 17.88 -22.89
C GLY A 53 -13.96 17.09 -22.35
N TYR A 54 -15.07 17.74 -22.00
CA TYR A 54 -16.30 17.13 -21.44
C TYR A 54 -17.53 17.42 -22.31
N PRO A 55 -18.62 16.60 -22.16
CA PRO A 55 -18.72 15.34 -21.41
C PRO A 55 -18.05 14.17 -22.13
N TYR A 56 -17.63 13.15 -21.36
CA TYR A 56 -17.28 11.85 -21.93
C TYR A 56 -18.55 11.11 -22.37
N ILE A 57 -18.46 10.34 -23.45
CA ILE A 57 -19.56 9.55 -23.97
C ILE A 57 -19.33 8.09 -23.62
N LEU A 58 -20.28 7.47 -22.89
CA LEU A 58 -20.29 6.07 -22.58
C LEU A 58 -21.45 5.37 -23.33
N ASN A 59 -21.11 4.43 -24.21
CA ASN A 59 -22.08 3.59 -24.87
C ASN A 59 -22.54 2.47 -23.90
N ILE A 60 -23.46 2.81 -23.01
CA ILE A 60 -23.84 2.02 -21.85
C ILE A 60 -24.48 0.69 -22.25
N ASP A 61 -25.25 0.65 -23.33
CA ASP A 61 -25.90 -0.56 -23.83
C ASP A 61 -24.84 -1.56 -24.33
N THR A 62 -23.85 -1.07 -25.08
CA THR A 62 -22.71 -1.87 -25.53
C THR A 62 -21.91 -2.40 -24.35
N ALA A 63 -21.63 -1.54 -23.36
CA ALA A 63 -20.90 -1.91 -22.15
C ALA A 63 -21.64 -2.99 -21.35
N ASN A 64 -22.98 -2.88 -21.21
CA ASN A 64 -23.78 -3.87 -20.51
C ASN A 64 -23.94 -5.18 -21.28
N LYS A 65 -23.97 -5.13 -22.62
CA LYS A 65 -24.03 -6.34 -23.46
C LYS A 65 -22.78 -7.20 -23.32
N GLU A 66 -21.61 -6.57 -23.22
CA GLU A 66 -20.33 -7.25 -23.08
C GLU A 66 -19.90 -7.40 -21.59
N ASN A 67 -20.77 -7.04 -20.64
CA ASN A 67 -20.50 -7.10 -19.22
C ASN A 67 -20.38 -8.53 -18.70
N PRO A 68 -19.20 -8.98 -18.22
CA PRO A 68 -18.99 -10.35 -17.75
C PRO A 68 -19.50 -10.59 -16.32
N VAL A 69 -20.00 -9.55 -15.61
CA VAL A 69 -20.42 -9.63 -14.21
C VAL A 69 -21.94 -9.43 -14.07
N ASN A 70 -22.53 -9.99 -13.00
CA ASN A 70 -23.94 -9.80 -12.71
C ASN A 70 -24.22 -8.36 -12.26
N GLY A 71 -25.18 -7.72 -12.91
CA GLY A 71 -25.64 -6.35 -12.63
C GLY A 71 -25.42 -5.42 -13.81
N ASN A 72 -25.95 -4.19 -13.71
CA ASN A 72 -25.85 -3.20 -14.79
C ASN A 72 -24.76 -2.18 -14.52
N ILE A 73 -23.94 -1.94 -15.53
CA ILE A 73 -22.97 -0.86 -15.57
C ILE A 73 -23.75 0.43 -15.80
N ILE A 74 -23.54 1.41 -14.91
CA ILE A 74 -24.14 2.73 -14.98
C ILE A 74 -23.04 3.81 -15.08
N MET A 75 -21.89 3.55 -14.47
CA MET A 75 -20.71 4.44 -14.44
C MET A 75 -19.38 3.66 -14.34
N SER A 76 -18.26 4.36 -14.31
CA SER A 76 -16.92 3.73 -14.33
C SER A 76 -16.00 4.19 -13.19
N ASN A 77 -15.23 3.28 -12.52
CA ASN A 77 -14.18 3.68 -11.54
C ASN A 77 -13.20 2.56 -11.10
N LEU A 78 -11.95 2.95 -10.67
CA LEU A 78 -10.87 2.09 -10.14
C LEU A 78 -10.61 2.37 -8.65
N CYS A 79 -10.39 1.32 -7.80
CA CYS A 79 -10.34 1.54 -6.36
C CYS A 79 -9.47 0.54 -5.60
N VAL A 80 -9.00 0.99 -4.41
CA VAL A 80 -8.29 0.18 -3.41
C VAL A 80 -9.06 0.13 -2.10
N HIS A 81 -8.75 -0.86 -1.25
CA HIS A 81 -9.33 -0.99 0.09
C HIS A 81 -8.99 0.22 0.97
N GLY A 82 -9.90 0.58 1.88
CA GLY A 82 -9.74 1.74 2.74
C GLY A 82 -8.51 1.72 3.67
N ASP A 83 -7.97 0.55 4.00
CA ASP A 83 -6.75 0.43 4.84
C ASP A 83 -5.45 0.63 4.06
N THR A 84 -5.53 0.86 2.73
CA THR A 84 -4.35 1.06 1.88
C THR A 84 -3.59 2.31 2.30
N GLN A 85 -2.28 2.17 2.44
CA GLN A 85 -1.36 3.28 2.73
C GLN A 85 -0.91 3.93 1.42
N ILE A 86 -1.08 5.24 1.30
CA ILE A 86 -0.59 6.02 0.16
C ILE A 86 0.59 6.90 0.57
N LEU A 87 1.58 7.04 -0.32
CA LEU A 87 2.78 7.85 -0.04
C LEU A 87 2.50 9.32 -0.30
N THR A 88 2.40 10.09 0.78
CA THR A 88 2.21 11.53 0.79
C THR A 88 3.50 12.26 1.16
N LYS A 89 3.56 13.59 1.04
CA LYS A 89 4.67 14.40 1.54
C LYS A 89 4.95 14.26 3.04
N ASN A 90 3.97 13.79 3.81
CA ASN A 90 4.14 13.52 5.23
C ASN A 90 4.60 12.08 5.52
N GLY A 91 4.69 11.22 4.53
CA GLY A 91 4.94 9.78 4.66
C GLY A 91 3.73 8.96 4.25
N TYR A 92 3.72 7.68 4.61
CA TYR A 92 2.61 6.79 4.33
C TYR A 92 1.43 7.09 5.24
N GLN A 93 0.27 7.38 4.65
CA GLN A 93 -0.97 7.68 5.34
C GLN A 93 -2.12 6.81 4.80
N ASN A 94 -3.04 6.44 5.68
CA ASN A 94 -4.20 5.62 5.32
C ASN A 94 -5.13 6.40 4.38
N ILE A 95 -5.47 5.82 3.21
CA ILE A 95 -6.25 6.47 2.18
C ILE A 95 -7.66 6.88 2.69
N LYS A 96 -8.31 6.04 3.50
CA LYS A 96 -9.61 6.34 4.09
C LYS A 96 -9.57 7.59 4.98
N SER A 97 -8.48 7.81 5.72
CA SER A 97 -8.33 8.98 6.59
C SER A 97 -8.15 10.29 5.82
N LEU A 98 -7.78 10.21 4.54
CA LEU A 98 -7.58 11.35 3.65
C LEU A 98 -8.78 11.63 2.75
N ALA A 99 -9.84 10.81 2.80
CA ALA A 99 -11.03 10.99 1.99
C ALA A 99 -11.67 12.38 2.21
N GLY A 100 -11.98 13.07 1.12
CA GLY A 100 -12.49 14.44 1.12
C GLY A 100 -11.42 15.52 1.34
N GLN A 101 -10.13 15.16 1.31
CA GLN A 101 -9.02 16.10 1.48
C GLN A 101 -8.13 16.16 0.24
N LYS A 102 -7.58 17.35 -0.01
CA LYS A 102 -6.49 17.54 -0.95
C LYS A 102 -5.16 17.16 -0.30
N THR A 103 -4.35 16.41 -1.01
CA THR A 103 -3.02 16.00 -0.55
C THR A 103 -2.04 15.88 -1.71
N GLU A 104 -0.75 15.91 -1.42
CA GLU A 104 0.27 15.64 -2.43
C GLU A 104 0.76 14.19 -2.30
N VAL A 105 0.63 13.42 -3.37
CA VAL A 105 1.05 12.01 -3.46
C VAL A 105 2.27 11.85 -4.35
N TRP A 106 3.06 10.81 -4.09
CA TRP A 106 4.19 10.45 -4.94
C TRP A 106 3.73 9.56 -6.10
N ASN A 107 3.99 10.00 -7.34
CA ASN A 107 3.58 9.27 -8.54
C ASN A 107 4.69 8.38 -9.14
N GLY A 108 5.76 8.14 -8.37
CA GLY A 108 6.92 7.35 -8.77
C GLY A 108 8.09 8.17 -9.30
N GLU A 109 7.91 9.48 -9.56
CA GLU A 109 8.95 10.40 -10.03
C GLU A 109 8.86 11.80 -9.39
N GLU A 110 7.64 12.28 -9.14
CA GLU A 110 7.41 13.63 -8.61
C GLU A 110 6.17 13.67 -7.70
N TRP A 111 6.04 14.77 -6.97
CA TRP A 111 4.85 15.06 -6.16
C TRP A 111 3.73 15.63 -7.02
N SER A 112 2.51 15.18 -6.78
CA SER A 112 1.31 15.61 -7.49
C SER A 112 0.16 15.83 -6.51
N GLU A 113 -0.52 16.98 -6.61
CA GLU A 113 -1.71 17.27 -5.80
C GLU A 113 -2.90 16.46 -6.32
N VAL A 114 -3.63 15.85 -5.41
CA VAL A 114 -4.79 15.02 -5.70
C VAL A 114 -5.90 15.23 -4.69
N ASP A 115 -7.13 14.98 -5.09
CA ASP A 115 -8.29 14.85 -4.22
C ASP A 115 -8.52 13.37 -3.91
N VAL A 116 -8.45 12.99 -2.64
CA VAL A 116 -8.73 11.61 -2.22
C VAL A 116 -10.22 11.46 -1.97
N VAL A 117 -10.83 10.46 -2.57
CA VAL A 117 -12.29 10.22 -2.46
C VAL A 117 -12.61 8.78 -2.08
N GLN A 118 -13.70 8.60 -1.33
CA GLN A 118 -14.36 7.29 -1.27
C GLN A 118 -15.08 7.07 -2.59
N THR A 119 -14.76 5.97 -3.26
CA THR A 119 -15.23 5.73 -4.62
C THR A 119 -16.45 4.83 -4.65
N ASN A 120 -16.51 3.83 -3.77
CA ASN A 120 -17.68 2.96 -3.68
C ASN A 120 -17.80 2.28 -2.31
N THR A 121 -18.97 1.67 -2.06
CA THR A 121 -19.22 0.71 -0.99
C THR A 121 -19.45 -0.67 -1.60
N ASP A 122 -19.36 -1.73 -0.79
CA ASP A 122 -19.77 -3.08 -1.16
C ASP A 122 -19.09 -3.64 -2.42
N GLN A 123 -17.78 -3.47 -2.56
CA GLN A 123 -16.99 -3.98 -3.69
C GLN A 123 -16.27 -5.29 -3.36
N GLU A 124 -16.27 -6.23 -4.31
CA GLU A 124 -15.38 -7.39 -4.29
C GLU A 124 -13.93 -6.95 -4.51
N LEU A 125 -13.01 -7.51 -3.73
CA LEU A 125 -11.59 -7.20 -3.82
C LEU A 125 -10.75 -8.44 -4.12
N LEU A 126 -9.59 -8.18 -4.72
CA LEU A 126 -8.49 -9.12 -4.85
C LEU A 126 -7.36 -8.71 -3.92
N HIS A 127 -6.77 -9.68 -3.23
CA HIS A 127 -5.55 -9.52 -2.46
C HIS A 127 -4.37 -9.95 -3.31
N ILE A 128 -3.54 -8.99 -3.66
CA ILE A 128 -2.35 -9.19 -4.49
C ILE A 128 -1.15 -9.19 -3.58
N LYS A 129 -0.41 -10.29 -3.56
CA LYS A 129 0.81 -10.47 -2.77
C LYS A 129 2.02 -10.49 -3.69
N THR A 130 3.15 -10.00 -3.21
CA THR A 130 4.40 -9.95 -3.96
C THR A 130 5.51 -10.71 -3.28
N ASP A 131 6.49 -11.16 -4.08
CA ASP A 131 7.71 -11.85 -3.63
C ASP A 131 8.62 -10.98 -2.74
N SER A 132 8.33 -9.70 -2.65
CA SER A 132 9.09 -8.72 -1.88
C SER A 132 8.38 -8.31 -0.57
N GLY A 133 7.24 -8.94 -0.26
CA GLY A 133 6.51 -8.77 0.98
C GLY A 133 5.51 -7.61 0.98
N TYR A 134 5.42 -6.85 -0.10
CA TYR A 134 4.33 -5.90 -0.30
C TYR A 134 3.05 -6.63 -0.65
N ASP A 135 1.93 -6.12 -0.17
CA ASP A 135 0.61 -6.59 -0.58
C ASP A 135 -0.39 -5.44 -0.69
N ILE A 136 -1.42 -5.63 -1.50
CA ILE A 136 -2.46 -4.64 -1.70
C ILE A 136 -3.80 -5.32 -1.99
N LYS A 137 -4.88 -4.76 -1.46
CA LYS A 137 -6.25 -5.18 -1.78
C LYS A 137 -6.89 -4.16 -2.71
N THR A 138 -7.29 -4.64 -3.90
CA THR A 138 -7.80 -3.78 -4.97
C THR A 138 -9.03 -4.39 -5.61
N THR A 139 -9.82 -3.57 -6.30
CA THR A 139 -10.83 -4.10 -7.22
C THR A 139 -10.19 -4.90 -8.35
N PRO A 140 -10.87 -5.88 -8.96
CA PRO A 140 -10.33 -6.68 -10.06
C PRO A 140 -9.84 -5.86 -11.28
N TYR A 141 -10.33 -4.65 -11.43
CA TYR A 141 -10.02 -3.75 -12.54
C TYR A 141 -8.84 -2.81 -12.27
N HIS A 142 -8.33 -2.77 -11.04
CA HIS A 142 -7.22 -1.88 -10.68
C HIS A 142 -6.00 -2.13 -11.57
N LYS A 143 -5.36 -1.06 -12.05
CA LYS A 143 -4.31 -1.11 -13.06
C LYS A 143 -2.94 -1.31 -12.45
N PHE A 144 -2.21 -2.27 -12.98
CA PHE A 144 -0.80 -2.51 -12.72
C PHE A 144 -0.02 -2.33 -14.02
N TYR A 145 1.24 -1.99 -13.90
CA TYR A 145 2.15 -1.90 -15.04
C TYR A 145 3.17 -3.02 -14.95
N VAL A 146 3.12 -3.95 -15.90
CA VAL A 146 3.91 -5.17 -15.94
C VAL A 146 4.95 -5.09 -17.04
N LEU A 147 6.18 -5.52 -16.74
CA LEU A 147 7.29 -5.56 -17.68
C LEU A 147 6.97 -6.48 -18.85
N GLU A 148 7.06 -5.96 -20.06
CA GLU A 148 7.06 -6.78 -21.27
C GLU A 148 8.43 -7.43 -21.44
N TRP A 149 8.48 -8.75 -21.30
CA TRP A 149 9.70 -9.51 -21.60
C TRP A 149 9.89 -9.57 -23.11
N MET A 150 10.99 -9.02 -23.59
CA MET A 150 11.39 -9.20 -24.99
C MET A 150 12.10 -10.53 -25.17
N GLU A 151 12.00 -11.10 -26.38
CA GLU A 151 12.72 -12.33 -26.76
C GLU A 151 14.20 -12.27 -26.38
N ALA A 152 14.73 -13.44 -25.94
CA ALA A 152 16.10 -13.57 -25.49
C ALA A 152 17.08 -13.03 -26.54
N GLY A 153 17.91 -12.06 -26.14
CA GLY A 153 18.95 -11.47 -26.98
C GLY A 153 18.73 -10.03 -27.43
N LYS A 154 17.53 -9.47 -27.37
CA LYS A 154 17.26 -8.05 -27.71
C LYS A 154 17.10 -7.21 -26.45
N ARG A 155 18.18 -6.60 -25.97
CA ARG A 155 18.11 -5.55 -24.91
C ARG A 155 17.70 -4.23 -25.56
N THR A 156 16.40 -3.96 -25.65
CA THR A 156 15.94 -2.59 -25.90
C THR A 156 16.03 -1.77 -24.62
N LYS A 157 16.50 -0.56 -24.73
CA LYS A 157 16.45 0.46 -23.68
C LYS A 157 15.51 1.55 -24.16
N PRO A 158 14.58 2.02 -23.38
CA PRO A 158 14.21 1.63 -22.00
C PRO A 158 13.30 0.38 -21.94
N PRO A 159 13.13 -0.23 -20.76
CA PRO A 159 12.18 -1.34 -20.57
C PRO A 159 10.76 -0.87 -20.93
N ARG A 160 9.99 -1.73 -21.60
CA ARG A 160 8.58 -1.46 -21.90
C ARG A 160 7.71 -2.11 -20.85
N TYR A 161 6.64 -1.43 -20.50
CA TYR A 161 5.62 -1.92 -19.59
C TYR A 161 4.27 -1.90 -20.28
N LYS A 162 3.46 -2.92 -20.03
CA LYS A 162 2.06 -2.96 -20.42
C LYS A 162 1.17 -2.75 -19.22
N GLU A 163 0.02 -2.14 -19.43
CA GLU A 163 -1.06 -2.04 -18.46
C GLU A 163 -1.75 -3.41 -18.36
N VAL A 164 -1.96 -3.90 -17.13
CA VAL A 164 -2.62 -5.17 -16.80
C VAL A 164 -3.57 -4.92 -15.65
N ARG A 165 -4.78 -5.44 -15.72
CA ARG A 165 -5.75 -5.35 -14.63
C ARG A 165 -5.40 -6.34 -13.51
N ALA A 166 -5.78 -6.01 -12.27
CA ALA A 166 -5.53 -6.86 -11.11
C ALA A 166 -6.02 -8.31 -11.30
N GLY A 167 -7.22 -8.46 -11.89
CA GLY A 167 -7.80 -9.78 -12.19
C GLY A 167 -7.08 -10.58 -13.30
N GLU A 168 -6.21 -9.94 -14.06
CA GLU A 168 -5.44 -10.56 -15.16
C GLU A 168 -3.98 -10.84 -14.79
N LEU A 169 -3.54 -10.38 -13.60
CA LEU A 169 -2.19 -10.59 -13.09
C LEU A 169 -1.90 -12.08 -12.88
N LYS A 170 -0.68 -12.46 -13.14
CA LYS A 170 -0.18 -13.82 -12.97
C LYS A 170 1.03 -13.86 -12.06
N SER A 171 1.19 -14.95 -11.32
CA SER A 171 2.42 -15.21 -10.58
C SER A 171 3.62 -15.12 -11.50
N GLY A 172 4.66 -14.41 -11.04
CA GLY A 172 5.89 -14.13 -11.80
C GLY A 172 5.86 -12.82 -12.61
N ASP A 173 4.71 -12.17 -12.80
CA ASP A 173 4.63 -10.87 -13.45
C ASP A 173 5.51 -9.84 -12.70
N ALA A 174 6.39 -9.17 -13.44
CA ALA A 174 7.33 -8.19 -12.89
C ALA A 174 6.74 -6.78 -12.99
N LEU A 175 6.59 -6.11 -11.86
CA LEU A 175 5.99 -4.78 -11.78
C LEU A 175 6.95 -3.68 -12.22
N ILE A 176 6.40 -2.54 -12.61
CA ILE A 176 7.14 -1.33 -12.97
C ILE A 176 8.05 -0.90 -11.82
N LYS A 177 9.24 -0.41 -12.17
CA LYS A 177 10.17 0.22 -11.23
C LYS A 177 9.79 1.68 -11.00
N PHE A 178 10.15 2.16 -9.82
CA PHE A 178 9.90 3.53 -9.39
C PHE A 178 11.12 4.08 -8.63
N GLU A 179 11.18 5.38 -8.52
CA GLU A 179 12.10 6.09 -7.63
C GLU A 179 11.38 6.45 -6.33
N LEU A 180 12.13 6.55 -5.25
CA LEU A 180 11.61 6.85 -3.92
C LEU A 180 12.13 8.19 -3.44
N PRO A 181 11.28 9.04 -2.85
CA PRO A 181 11.71 10.30 -2.26
C PRO A 181 12.32 10.09 -0.89
N VAL A 182 13.15 11.04 -0.44
CA VAL A 182 13.50 11.17 0.97
C VAL A 182 12.56 12.19 1.59
N ILE A 183 11.80 11.77 2.60
CA ILE A 183 10.82 12.60 3.29
C ILE A 183 11.36 12.96 4.67
N ASP A 184 11.74 14.23 4.85
CA ASP A 184 12.18 14.77 6.12
C ASP A 184 11.02 15.53 6.77
N GLY A 185 10.34 14.88 7.70
CA GLY A 185 9.25 15.48 8.45
C GLY A 185 9.75 16.36 9.58
N ASN A 186 8.84 17.04 10.25
CA ASN A 186 9.15 17.98 11.34
C ASN A 186 8.91 17.43 12.75
N LYS A 187 8.39 16.20 12.87
CA LYS A 187 8.19 15.52 14.15
C LYS A 187 9.49 14.88 14.63
N GLU A 188 9.87 15.15 15.88
CA GLU A 188 10.99 14.48 16.51
C GLU A 188 10.47 13.35 17.43
N LEU A 189 11.06 12.17 17.28
CA LEU A 189 10.78 11.04 18.17
C LEU A 189 11.72 11.10 19.38
N LYS A 190 11.15 11.31 20.57
CA LYS A 190 11.90 11.17 21.82
C LYS A 190 12.35 9.73 21.99
N LEU A 191 13.59 9.53 22.51
CA LEU A 191 14.15 8.21 22.74
C LEU A 191 14.07 7.31 21.48
N ALA A 192 14.33 7.87 20.29
CA ALA A 192 14.17 7.17 19.03
C ALA A 192 14.98 5.86 18.98
N TYR A 193 16.27 5.92 19.40
CA TYR A 193 17.13 4.74 19.45
C TYR A 193 16.58 3.66 20.41
N ASP A 194 16.17 4.08 21.61
CA ASP A 194 15.62 3.18 22.64
C ASP A 194 14.31 2.52 22.16
N ASN A 195 13.43 3.28 21.48
CA ASN A 195 12.20 2.73 20.86
C ASN A 195 12.52 1.67 19.80
N GLY A 196 13.52 1.92 18.97
CA GLY A 196 14.00 0.95 17.98
C GLY A 196 14.54 -0.32 18.64
N PHE A 197 15.42 -0.15 19.62
CA PHE A 197 15.99 -1.27 20.39
C PHE A 197 14.89 -2.10 21.09
N TYR A 198 13.92 -1.43 21.73
CA TYR A 198 12.79 -2.08 22.35
C TYR A 198 11.95 -2.92 21.39
N SER A 199 11.83 -2.52 20.12
CA SER A 199 11.09 -3.29 19.12
C SER A 199 11.74 -4.66 18.84
N GLY A 200 13.05 -4.79 19.00
CA GLY A 200 13.79 -6.06 18.95
C GLY A 200 13.85 -6.74 20.33
N ASP A 201 14.75 -6.30 21.18
CA ASP A 201 15.16 -6.98 22.43
C ASP A 201 14.38 -6.56 23.70
N GLY A 202 13.24 -5.90 23.56
CA GLY A 202 12.42 -5.50 24.72
C GLY A 202 11.31 -6.46 25.05
N ALA A 203 10.88 -6.45 26.31
CA ALA A 203 9.72 -7.17 26.82
C ALA A 203 8.77 -6.24 27.57
N THR A 204 7.46 -6.47 27.42
CA THR A 204 6.41 -5.80 28.19
C THR A 204 5.84 -6.76 29.21
N TYR A 205 5.81 -6.36 30.47
CA TYR A 205 5.15 -7.11 31.53
C TYR A 205 3.63 -6.86 31.54
N ALA A 206 2.89 -7.75 32.19
CA ALA A 206 1.44 -7.63 32.34
C ALA A 206 1.00 -6.32 33.03
N ASN A 207 1.86 -5.70 33.84
CA ASN A 207 1.62 -4.40 34.49
C ASN A 207 2.01 -3.19 33.62
N GLY A 208 2.32 -3.39 32.34
CA GLY A 208 2.70 -2.34 31.38
C GLY A 208 4.15 -1.85 31.50
N LYS A 209 4.95 -2.36 32.44
CA LYS A 209 6.37 -1.99 32.54
C LYS A 209 7.16 -2.59 31.39
N VAL A 210 8.05 -1.80 30.81
CA VAL A 210 8.96 -2.22 29.75
C VAL A 210 10.30 -2.61 30.37
N ARG A 211 10.82 -3.76 29.94
CA ARG A 211 12.16 -4.23 30.32
C ARG A 211 13.02 -4.37 29.06
N LEU A 212 14.26 -3.90 29.17
CA LEU A 212 15.32 -4.15 28.21
C LEU A 212 16.36 -5.08 28.84
N ASP A 213 16.77 -6.10 28.10
CA ASP A 213 17.79 -7.07 28.52
C ASP A 213 18.95 -7.06 27.52
N LEU A 214 20.19 -6.98 28.02
CA LEU A 214 21.40 -6.96 27.21
C LEU A 214 22.25 -8.19 27.48
N TYR A 215 22.53 -8.96 26.42
CA TYR A 215 23.32 -10.19 26.46
C TYR A 215 24.62 -10.00 25.65
N GLY A 216 25.67 -10.71 26.02
CA GLY A 216 26.93 -10.74 25.29
C GLY A 216 27.43 -9.34 24.89
N ASP A 217 27.78 -9.16 23.63
CA ASP A 217 28.30 -7.91 23.09
C ASP A 217 27.31 -6.72 23.17
N LYS A 218 25.99 -7.01 23.27
CA LYS A 218 24.98 -5.97 23.44
C LYS A 218 25.10 -5.23 24.77
N LYS A 219 25.84 -5.75 25.78
CA LYS A 219 26.09 -5.07 27.04
C LYS A 219 26.77 -3.71 26.86
N GLU A 220 27.56 -3.53 25.82
CA GLU A 220 28.20 -2.26 25.52
C GLU A 220 27.22 -1.15 25.10
N LEU A 221 25.99 -1.53 24.70
CA LEU A 221 24.93 -0.61 24.30
C LEU A 221 24.27 0.11 25.51
N LEU A 222 24.54 -0.32 26.75
CA LEU A 222 23.92 0.28 27.94
C LEU A 222 24.07 1.81 28.01
N LYS A 223 25.19 2.34 27.54
CA LYS A 223 25.48 3.80 27.51
C LYS A 223 24.65 4.59 26.47
N HIS A 224 24.03 3.91 25.53
CA HIS A 224 23.19 4.48 24.46
C HIS A 224 21.69 4.36 24.76
N LEU A 225 21.29 3.52 25.72
CA LEU A 225 19.89 3.27 26.11
C LEU A 225 19.53 4.17 27.31
N THR A 226 19.11 5.38 26.99
CA THR A 226 18.88 6.44 27.98
C THR A 226 17.50 6.37 28.65
N SER A 227 16.60 5.51 28.16
CA SER A 227 15.30 5.22 28.79
C SER A 227 15.40 4.42 30.07
N VAL A 228 16.57 3.84 30.37
CA VAL A 228 16.84 3.00 31.55
C VAL A 228 17.73 3.75 32.53
N GLU A 229 17.20 4.13 33.68
CA GLU A 229 17.97 4.85 34.72
C GLU A 229 18.96 3.95 35.45
N LYS A 230 18.59 2.68 35.67
CA LYS A 230 19.40 1.73 36.44
C LYS A 230 19.41 0.36 35.78
N TRP A 231 20.61 -0.15 35.57
CA TRP A 231 20.85 -1.51 35.12
C TRP A 231 21.21 -2.41 36.31
N SER A 232 20.71 -3.66 36.26
CA SER A 232 21.03 -4.69 37.22
C SER A 232 21.65 -5.86 36.48
N GLU A 233 22.77 -6.40 37.02
CA GLU A 233 23.34 -7.62 36.47
C GLU A 233 22.65 -8.84 37.06
N ILE A 234 22.21 -9.74 36.20
CA ILE A 234 21.48 -10.96 36.54
C ILE A 234 22.30 -12.14 36.03
N LYS A 235 22.65 -13.06 36.94
CA LYS A 235 23.34 -14.31 36.61
C LYS A 235 22.35 -15.25 35.89
N ILE A 236 22.74 -15.74 34.72
CA ILE A 236 21.99 -16.73 33.93
C ILE A 236 22.58 -18.14 34.17
N SER A 237 23.90 -18.23 34.11
CA SER A 237 24.67 -19.46 34.36
C SER A 237 25.99 -19.12 35.08
N ASP A 238 26.85 -20.10 35.30
CA ASP A 238 28.16 -19.84 35.89
C ASP A 238 29.10 -19.03 35.02
N THR A 239 28.84 -19.01 33.72
CA THR A 239 29.66 -18.31 32.71
C THR A 239 28.96 -17.14 32.05
N GLU A 240 27.67 -16.94 32.27
CA GLU A 240 26.89 -15.95 31.57
C GLU A 240 26.03 -15.07 32.48
N THR A 241 26.12 -13.75 32.26
CA THR A 241 25.26 -12.77 32.90
C THR A 241 24.56 -11.90 31.86
N ARG A 242 23.41 -11.32 32.21
CA ARG A 242 22.74 -10.29 31.44
C ARG A 242 22.61 -9.01 32.24
N LEU A 243 22.56 -7.87 31.56
CA LEU A 243 22.11 -6.64 32.16
C LEU A 243 20.62 -6.48 31.91
N SER A 244 19.86 -6.16 32.94
CA SER A 244 18.42 -5.97 32.87
C SER A 244 18.04 -4.62 33.45
N GLY A 245 17.20 -3.85 32.76
CA GLY A 245 16.76 -2.55 33.20
C GLY A 245 15.30 -2.27 32.84
N THR A 246 14.63 -1.49 33.71
CA THR A 246 13.27 -1.02 33.42
C THR A 246 13.36 0.29 32.65
N ALA A 247 12.79 0.31 31.45
CA ALA A 247 12.74 1.48 30.61
C ALA A 247 11.44 2.26 30.85
N SER A 248 11.49 3.57 30.62
CA SER A 248 10.35 4.48 30.73
C SER A 248 10.30 5.45 29.53
N GLY A 249 9.11 5.97 29.22
CA GLY A 249 8.90 6.94 28.15
C GLY A 249 8.98 6.39 26.73
N LEU A 250 8.93 5.08 26.58
CA LEU A 250 8.88 4.41 25.27
C LEU A 250 7.43 4.29 24.76
N ASN A 251 7.29 4.26 23.42
CA ASN A 251 6.04 3.92 22.77
C ASN A 251 5.71 2.43 22.94
N GLU A 252 4.59 2.00 22.38
CA GLU A 252 4.24 0.57 22.34
C GLU A 252 5.28 -0.26 21.57
N LYS A 253 5.38 -1.54 21.90
CA LYS A 253 6.26 -2.45 21.16
C LYS A 253 5.81 -2.52 19.70
N PHE A 254 6.77 -2.52 18.79
CA PHE A 254 6.56 -2.49 17.34
C PHE A 254 6.03 -1.15 16.78
N PHE A 255 6.11 -0.06 17.53
CA PHE A 255 5.94 1.28 16.98
C PHE A 255 7.00 1.57 15.91
N VAL A 256 6.58 2.14 14.74
CA VAL A 256 7.47 2.53 13.65
C VAL A 256 7.25 4.02 13.33
N PRO A 257 8.31 4.87 13.33
CA PRO A 257 8.17 6.30 13.01
C PRO A 257 8.02 6.48 11.49
N SER A 258 6.81 6.63 11.00
CA SER A 258 6.54 6.78 9.55
C SER A 258 5.99 8.16 9.20
N ASP A 259 4.86 8.55 9.77
CA ASP A 259 4.11 9.74 9.39
C ASP A 259 4.67 11.01 10.05
N GLY A 260 5.20 11.92 9.22
CA GLY A 260 5.68 13.24 9.63
C GLY A 260 6.95 13.26 10.47
N TYR A 261 7.58 12.13 10.76
CA TYR A 261 8.83 12.09 11.52
C TYR A 261 10.04 12.49 10.69
N SER A 262 11.02 13.16 11.34
CA SER A 262 12.27 13.58 10.72
C SER A 262 13.12 12.38 10.28
N VAL A 263 13.96 12.58 9.25
CA VAL A 263 14.97 11.60 8.81
C VAL A 263 15.85 11.18 9.99
N LYS A 264 16.25 12.13 10.82
CA LYS A 264 17.06 11.88 12.02
C LYS A 264 16.37 10.91 12.98
N SER A 265 15.09 11.12 13.26
CA SER A 265 14.30 10.25 14.15
C SER A 265 14.16 8.83 13.58
N LYS A 266 13.88 8.71 12.28
CA LYS A 266 13.77 7.43 11.58
C LYS A 266 15.09 6.65 11.56
N LEU A 267 16.21 7.33 11.28
CA LEU A 267 17.54 6.71 11.27
C LEU A 267 17.99 6.28 12.67
N SER A 268 17.73 7.11 13.69
CA SER A 268 18.04 6.77 15.08
C SER A 268 17.23 5.57 15.56
N TRP A 269 15.92 5.52 15.23
CA TRP A 269 15.08 4.39 15.53
C TRP A 269 15.57 3.11 14.80
N LEU A 270 15.88 3.22 13.52
CA LEU A 270 16.40 2.11 12.72
C LEU A 270 17.74 1.58 13.29
N ALA A 271 18.62 2.47 13.71
CA ALA A 271 19.90 2.08 14.34
C ALA A 271 19.67 1.27 15.63
N GLY A 272 18.73 1.70 16.48
CA GLY A 272 18.38 0.94 17.69
C GLY A 272 17.81 -0.44 17.36
N TYR A 273 16.91 -0.54 16.39
CA TYR A 273 16.35 -1.81 15.97
C TYR A 273 17.39 -2.75 15.33
N LEU A 274 18.31 -2.19 14.52
CA LEU A 274 19.44 -2.93 13.95
C LEU A 274 20.41 -3.40 15.04
N ASP A 275 20.72 -2.57 16.03
CA ASP A 275 21.62 -2.95 17.14
C ASP A 275 20.98 -4.01 18.04
N ALA A 276 19.66 -4.06 18.14
CA ALA A 276 18.94 -5.15 18.81
C ALA A 276 19.08 -6.47 18.02
N ASP A 277 18.48 -6.58 16.86
CA ASP A 277 18.27 -7.84 16.14
C ASP A 277 18.91 -7.90 14.74
N GLY A 278 19.58 -6.84 14.32
CA GLY A 278 20.16 -6.76 13.00
C GLY A 278 21.44 -7.57 12.84
N THR A 279 21.71 -7.95 11.60
CA THR A 279 22.92 -8.64 11.16
C THR A 279 23.44 -8.04 9.88
N VAL A 280 24.75 -7.82 9.78
CA VAL A 280 25.45 -7.50 8.52
C VAL A 280 25.84 -8.81 7.87
N THR A 281 25.39 -9.03 6.64
CA THR A 281 25.84 -10.16 5.83
C THR A 281 26.84 -9.67 4.80
N ASN A 282 27.87 -10.47 4.54
CA ASN A 282 28.88 -10.18 3.52
C ASN A 282 28.95 -11.35 2.54
N ASN A 283 28.57 -11.07 1.31
CA ASN A 283 28.63 -12.06 0.24
C ASN A 283 29.59 -11.55 -0.87
N ASN A 284 30.79 -12.11 -0.91
CA ASN A 284 31.83 -11.77 -1.88
C ASN A 284 32.13 -10.24 -1.94
N GLY A 285 32.19 -9.58 -0.79
CA GLY A 285 32.45 -8.15 -0.68
C GLY A 285 31.22 -7.25 -0.89
N SER A 286 30.04 -7.82 -1.14
CA SER A 286 28.76 -7.10 -1.13
C SER A 286 28.11 -7.28 0.24
N GLN A 287 27.95 -6.18 0.96
CA GLN A 287 27.32 -6.17 2.27
C GLN A 287 25.84 -5.82 2.17
N SER A 288 25.04 -6.43 3.04
CA SER A 288 23.61 -6.13 3.22
C SER A 288 23.23 -6.22 4.69
N LEU A 289 22.14 -5.58 5.05
CA LEU A 289 21.55 -5.68 6.40
C LEU A 289 20.32 -6.58 6.36
N GLN A 290 20.13 -7.34 7.41
CA GLN A 290 18.90 -8.11 7.61
C GLN A 290 18.48 -8.12 9.07
N ILE A 291 17.18 -8.15 9.31
CA ILE A 291 16.57 -8.30 10.63
C ILE A 291 15.45 -9.31 10.50
N ALA A 292 15.38 -10.23 11.47
CA ALA A 292 14.33 -11.25 11.52
C ALA A 292 13.26 -10.91 12.59
N SER A 293 12.00 -11.27 12.31
CA SER A 293 10.89 -11.14 13.24
C SER A 293 9.80 -12.16 12.94
N ILE A 294 9.08 -12.60 13.97
CA ILE A 294 7.84 -13.38 13.80
C ILE A 294 6.63 -12.52 13.42
N ASN A 295 6.78 -11.18 13.47
CA ASN A 295 5.71 -10.24 13.17
C ASN A 295 5.90 -9.66 11.76
N LYS A 296 5.21 -10.26 10.78
CA LYS A 296 5.26 -9.84 9.38
C LYS A 296 4.78 -8.40 9.18
N GLU A 297 3.63 -8.04 9.78
CA GLU A 297 3.02 -6.72 9.64
C GLU A 297 3.95 -5.61 10.15
N PHE A 298 4.65 -5.88 11.25
CA PHE A 298 5.65 -4.94 11.77
C PHE A 298 6.80 -4.75 10.76
N LEU A 299 7.31 -5.83 10.16
CA LEU A 299 8.36 -5.71 9.13
C LEU A 299 7.85 -4.97 7.88
N GLN A 300 6.59 -5.13 7.50
CA GLN A 300 5.98 -4.37 6.41
C GLN A 300 5.88 -2.86 6.74
N LYS A 301 5.54 -2.49 7.99
CA LYS A 301 5.59 -1.09 8.43
C LYS A 301 7.02 -0.53 8.37
N VAL A 302 8.02 -1.32 8.79
CA VAL A 302 9.45 -0.93 8.66
C VAL A 302 9.82 -0.76 7.17
N GLN A 303 9.34 -1.64 6.30
CA GLN A 303 9.56 -1.56 4.86
C GLN A 303 8.99 -0.27 4.26
N LEU A 304 7.78 0.13 4.63
CA LEU A 304 7.19 1.40 4.20
C LEU A 304 7.95 2.62 4.78
N MET A 305 8.40 2.55 6.02
CA MET A 305 9.24 3.59 6.61
C MET A 305 10.56 3.75 5.84
N LEU A 306 11.21 2.65 5.45
CA LEU A 306 12.42 2.67 4.63
C LEU A 306 12.20 3.34 3.27
N GLN A 307 11.04 3.14 2.64
CA GLN A 307 10.70 3.85 1.40
C GLN A 307 10.65 5.36 1.60
N THR A 308 10.24 5.86 2.78
CA THR A 308 10.31 7.31 3.08
C THR A 308 11.73 7.83 3.31
N LEU A 309 12.71 6.95 3.40
CA LEU A 309 14.14 7.27 3.40
C LEU A 309 14.81 7.08 2.02
N GLY A 310 14.00 6.91 0.97
CA GLY A 310 14.48 6.74 -0.40
C GLY A 310 15.10 5.37 -0.69
N VAL A 311 14.83 4.36 0.14
CA VAL A 311 15.39 3.01 -0.04
C VAL A 311 14.33 1.92 -0.10
N ASP A 312 14.57 0.96 -0.95
CA ASP A 312 13.76 -0.23 -1.09
C ASP A 312 14.33 -1.39 -0.27
N SER A 313 13.46 -2.30 0.15
CA SER A 313 13.80 -3.49 0.93
C SER A 313 12.91 -4.67 0.55
N LYS A 314 13.24 -5.85 1.02
CA LYS A 314 12.48 -7.06 0.73
C LYS A 314 12.13 -7.79 2.02
N VAL A 315 10.83 -8.07 2.24
CA VAL A 315 10.36 -8.92 3.34
C VAL A 315 10.08 -10.32 2.80
N THR A 316 10.74 -11.32 3.36
CA THR A 316 10.62 -12.72 2.92
C THR A 316 10.56 -13.66 4.11
N ILE A 317 10.08 -14.88 3.89
CA ILE A 317 10.17 -15.96 4.87
C ILE A 317 11.66 -16.29 5.07
N ASN A 318 12.09 -16.32 6.32
CA ASN A 318 13.44 -16.73 6.73
C ASN A 318 13.45 -18.18 7.20
N LYS A 319 12.40 -18.60 7.90
CA LYS A 319 12.19 -19.98 8.37
C LYS A 319 10.68 -20.25 8.40
N GLU A 320 10.28 -21.37 7.81
CA GLU A 320 8.90 -21.84 7.86
C GLU A 320 8.51 -22.25 9.30
N ALA A 321 7.20 -22.19 9.57
CA ALA A 321 6.65 -22.75 10.80
C ALA A 321 6.93 -24.26 10.86
N GLY A 322 7.15 -24.78 12.07
CA GLY A 322 7.46 -26.20 12.25
C GLY A 322 7.79 -26.52 13.69
N THR A 323 8.40 -27.66 13.92
CA THR A 323 8.86 -28.09 15.25
C THR A 323 10.38 -27.99 15.36
N THR A 324 10.87 -27.64 16.54
CA THR A 324 12.30 -27.51 16.83
C THR A 324 12.57 -27.99 18.26
N MET A 325 13.65 -28.75 18.41
CA MET A 325 14.16 -29.16 19.75
C MET A 325 14.80 -27.94 20.41
N LEU A 326 14.25 -27.48 21.52
CA LEU A 326 14.78 -26.39 22.34
C LEU A 326 15.01 -26.86 23.79
N PRO A 327 15.97 -26.23 24.51
CA PRO A 327 16.14 -26.50 25.92
C PRO A 327 14.85 -26.18 26.70
N LYS A 328 14.50 -27.06 27.64
CA LYS A 328 13.40 -26.80 28.58
C LYS A 328 13.72 -25.61 29.48
N ASN A 329 12.70 -24.78 29.76
CA ASN A 329 12.84 -23.62 30.66
C ASN A 329 12.85 -23.98 32.15
N ASP A 330 13.06 -25.25 32.52
CA ASP A 330 13.05 -25.77 33.86
C ASP A 330 14.46 -25.88 34.51
N GLY A 331 15.50 -25.48 33.80
CA GLY A 331 16.88 -25.52 34.26
C GLY A 331 17.52 -26.92 34.27
N THR A 332 16.85 -27.94 33.75
CA THR A 332 17.36 -29.34 33.69
C THR A 332 18.40 -29.55 32.60
N GLY A 333 18.46 -28.65 31.58
CA GLY A 333 19.29 -28.82 30.41
C GLY A 333 18.75 -29.85 29.40
N GLU A 334 17.58 -30.45 29.66
CA GLU A 334 16.90 -31.34 28.74
C GLU A 334 16.28 -30.57 27.58
N TYR A 335 16.13 -31.22 26.42
CA TYR A 335 15.49 -30.68 25.25
C TYR A 335 14.08 -31.24 25.13
N ALA A 336 13.15 -30.39 24.63
CA ALA A 336 11.81 -30.80 24.25
C ALA A 336 11.47 -30.23 22.88
N GLU A 337 10.52 -30.87 22.24
CA GLU A 337 10.01 -30.40 20.95
C GLU A 337 9.01 -29.26 21.18
N TYR A 338 9.21 -28.13 20.48
CA TYR A 338 8.34 -26.95 20.56
C TYR A 338 7.89 -26.58 19.15
N GLU A 339 6.62 -26.23 19.04
CA GLU A 339 6.10 -25.58 17.83
C GLU A 339 6.70 -24.18 17.67
N THR A 340 7.26 -23.91 16.51
CA THR A 340 7.83 -22.62 16.15
C THR A 340 6.98 -21.94 15.10
N LYS A 341 6.73 -20.64 15.29
CA LYS A 341 6.05 -19.81 14.30
C LYS A 341 6.97 -19.54 13.12
N GLU A 342 6.37 -19.20 12.01
CA GLU A 342 7.08 -18.70 10.84
C GLU A 342 7.89 -17.45 11.22
N ILE A 343 9.12 -17.37 10.72
CA ILE A 343 10.02 -16.24 10.93
C ILE A 343 10.21 -15.56 9.59
N TYR A 344 9.92 -14.27 9.55
CA TYR A 344 10.17 -13.39 8.43
C TYR A 344 11.48 -12.63 8.62
N ARG A 345 12.04 -12.13 7.52
CA ARG A 345 13.16 -11.20 7.57
C ARG A 345 12.95 -10.04 6.62
N ILE A 346 13.40 -8.86 7.01
CA ILE A 346 13.59 -7.74 6.11
C ILE A 346 15.05 -7.72 5.65
N LEU A 347 15.24 -7.60 4.35
CA LEU A 347 16.55 -7.54 3.70
C LEU A 347 16.75 -6.16 3.07
N ILE A 348 17.81 -5.47 3.46
CA ILE A 348 18.27 -4.18 2.92
C ILE A 348 19.53 -4.47 2.11
N ASN A 349 19.44 -4.38 0.79
CA ASN A 349 20.54 -4.70 -0.12
C ASN A 349 21.68 -3.66 -0.04
N GLY A 350 22.81 -3.95 -0.68
CA GLY A 350 24.01 -3.11 -0.60
C GLY A 350 23.82 -1.69 -1.17
N ASN A 351 22.95 -1.48 -2.16
CA ASN A 351 22.65 -0.13 -2.66
C ASN A 351 21.84 0.66 -1.64
N SER A 352 20.82 0.03 -1.07
CA SER A 352 19.98 0.60 -0.02
C SER A 352 20.78 0.89 1.25
N LEU A 353 21.69 -0.02 1.63
CA LEU A 353 22.64 0.18 2.75
C LEU A 353 23.54 1.38 2.51
N TYR A 354 24.13 1.50 1.30
CA TYR A 354 24.94 2.66 0.95
C TYR A 354 24.13 3.96 1.03
N SER A 355 22.90 3.99 0.53
CA SER A 355 22.04 5.17 0.60
C SER A 355 21.70 5.55 2.05
N LEU A 356 21.39 4.59 2.92
CA LEU A 356 21.15 4.82 4.34
C LEU A 356 22.41 5.35 5.06
N ASP A 357 23.59 4.81 4.71
CA ASP A 357 24.87 5.29 5.24
C ASP A 357 25.13 6.74 4.84
N GLN A 358 24.85 7.13 3.59
CA GLN A 358 24.97 8.52 3.12
C GLN A 358 23.96 9.46 3.80
N LEU A 359 22.77 8.96 4.16
CA LEU A 359 21.79 9.71 4.96
C LEU A 359 22.18 9.87 6.43
N GLY A 360 23.22 9.16 6.89
CA GLY A 360 23.74 9.25 8.25
C GLY A 360 23.30 8.11 9.19
N LEU A 361 22.86 6.97 8.68
CA LEU A 361 22.64 5.78 9.53
C LEU A 361 23.94 5.36 10.19
N ARG A 362 23.95 5.28 11.53
CA ARG A 362 25.07 4.82 12.35
C ARG A 362 24.57 3.91 13.46
N CYS A 363 25.05 2.68 13.46
CA CYS A 363 24.81 1.70 14.52
C CYS A 363 25.96 1.75 15.54
N ASN A 364 25.69 1.33 16.76
CA ASN A 364 26.71 1.26 17.82
C ASN A 364 27.33 -0.13 17.91
N ARG A 365 26.61 -1.18 17.47
CA ARG A 365 27.08 -2.58 17.47
C ARG A 365 27.48 -3.04 16.07
N LEU A 366 26.67 -2.71 15.06
CA LEU A 366 26.91 -3.20 13.71
C LEU A 366 27.88 -2.29 12.96
N VAL A 367 28.82 -2.90 12.26
CA VAL A 367 29.82 -2.20 11.44
C VAL A 367 29.75 -2.72 10.00
N TRP A 368 29.80 -1.79 9.06
CA TRP A 368 29.87 -2.11 7.61
C TRP A 368 30.84 -1.14 6.91
N THR A 369 31.23 -1.53 5.72
CA THR A 369 32.09 -0.68 4.86
C THR A 369 31.21 0.20 3.98
N SER A 370 31.33 1.53 4.12
CA SER A 370 30.64 2.49 3.26
C SER A 370 31.27 2.49 1.86
N LYS A 371 30.89 1.54 1.02
CA LYS A 371 31.41 1.44 -0.35
C LYS A 371 30.23 1.51 -1.35
N LYS A 372 30.32 2.47 -2.27
CA LYS A 372 29.33 2.58 -3.35
C LYS A 372 29.35 1.31 -4.19
N PRO A 373 28.24 0.61 -4.36
CA PRO A 373 28.16 -0.58 -5.21
C PRO A 373 28.46 -0.25 -6.67
N ASN A 374 29.20 -1.15 -7.35
CA ASN A 374 29.56 -0.98 -8.76
C ASN A 374 28.35 -1.12 -9.72
N ARG A 375 27.27 -1.71 -9.26
CA ARG A 375 26.04 -1.93 -10.05
C ARG A 375 24.83 -1.54 -9.20
N LYS A 376 23.86 -0.86 -9.80
CA LYS A 376 22.53 -0.74 -9.19
C LYS A 376 21.89 -2.13 -9.22
N ALA A 377 21.80 -2.79 -8.07
CA ALA A 377 21.00 -4.00 -7.91
C ALA A 377 19.53 -3.57 -7.92
N SER A 378 18.92 -3.59 -9.07
CA SER A 378 17.51 -3.29 -9.18
C SER A 378 16.75 -4.59 -9.36
N HIS A 379 16.11 -5.06 -8.30
CA HIS A 379 15.17 -6.17 -8.38
C HIS A 379 13.84 -5.68 -8.95
N PHE A 380 13.16 -6.52 -9.73
CA PHE A 380 11.76 -6.34 -10.02
C PHE A 380 10.94 -6.96 -8.88
N ILE A 381 9.97 -6.22 -8.39
CA ILE A 381 8.95 -6.78 -7.52
C ILE A 381 8.07 -7.67 -8.39
N ARG A 382 7.85 -8.92 -8.00
CA ARG A 382 7.06 -9.88 -8.75
C ARG A 382 5.80 -10.24 -8.01
N ILE A 383 4.72 -10.46 -8.77
CA ILE A 383 3.48 -11.01 -8.24
C ILE A 383 3.76 -12.44 -7.76
N GLU A 384 3.38 -12.73 -6.52
CA GLU A 384 3.43 -14.06 -5.91
C GLU A 384 2.08 -14.75 -6.06
N SER A 385 1.00 -14.10 -5.60
CA SER A 385 -0.37 -14.61 -5.70
C SER A 385 -1.39 -13.51 -5.89
N VAL A 386 -2.55 -13.90 -6.44
CA VAL A 386 -3.76 -13.09 -6.56
C VAL A 386 -4.90 -13.92 -6.00
N GLU A 387 -5.52 -13.48 -4.91
CA GLU A 387 -6.52 -14.22 -4.15
C GLU A 387 -7.79 -13.36 -3.99
N LYS A 388 -8.97 -13.97 -3.95
CA LYS A 388 -10.18 -13.24 -3.60
C LYS A 388 -10.18 -12.88 -2.11
N VAL A 389 -10.69 -11.68 -1.80
CA VAL A 389 -10.96 -11.26 -0.42
C VAL A 389 -12.41 -11.59 -0.10
N ASP A 390 -12.65 -12.17 1.07
CA ASP A 390 -14.01 -12.47 1.50
C ASP A 390 -14.79 -11.20 1.85
N GLY A 391 -16.08 -11.19 1.53
CA GLY A 391 -16.98 -10.06 1.83
C GLY A 391 -16.94 -8.94 0.81
N LEU A 392 -17.67 -7.87 1.14
CA LEU A 392 -17.76 -6.66 0.35
C LEU A 392 -17.13 -5.49 1.14
N HIS A 393 -16.46 -4.58 0.46
CA HIS A 393 -15.60 -3.59 1.09
C HIS A 393 -15.81 -2.19 0.51
N ASP A 394 -15.62 -1.19 1.36
CA ASP A 394 -15.49 0.21 0.95
C ASP A 394 -14.19 0.41 0.18
N THR A 395 -14.27 1.22 -0.86
CA THR A 395 -13.12 1.49 -1.74
C THR A 395 -12.85 2.97 -1.89
N PHE A 396 -11.58 3.30 -2.10
CA PHE A 396 -11.06 4.65 -2.17
C PHE A 396 -10.09 4.80 -3.33
N CYS A 397 -9.97 6.01 -3.84
CA CYS A 397 -8.98 6.34 -4.85
C CYS A 397 -8.71 7.85 -4.91
N PHE A 398 -7.82 8.25 -5.81
CA PHE A 398 -7.58 9.63 -6.22
C PHE A 398 -7.26 9.65 -7.72
N THR A 399 -7.34 10.82 -8.35
CA THR A 399 -6.89 11.03 -9.72
C THR A 399 -5.58 11.81 -9.70
N GLU A 400 -4.51 11.18 -10.16
CA GLU A 400 -3.21 11.82 -10.33
C GLU A 400 -3.08 12.28 -11.79
N PRO A 401 -2.97 13.61 -12.06
CA PRO A 401 -3.19 14.15 -13.40
C PRO A 401 -1.99 14.00 -14.35
N LYS A 402 -0.78 13.72 -13.84
CA LYS A 402 0.44 13.78 -14.66
C LYS A 402 0.85 12.42 -15.25
N ARG A 403 0.82 11.37 -14.45
CA ARG A 403 1.25 10.03 -14.84
C ARG A 403 0.18 8.96 -14.67
N HIS A 404 -0.95 9.33 -14.06
CA HIS A 404 -2.03 8.40 -13.69
C HIS A 404 -1.54 7.23 -12.83
N MET A 405 -0.62 7.53 -11.88
CA MET A 405 -0.01 6.55 -10.99
C MET A 405 0.07 7.08 -9.56
N GLY A 406 0.22 6.16 -8.60
CA GLY A 406 0.47 6.48 -7.21
C GLY A 406 1.12 5.31 -6.48
N MET A 407 1.74 5.62 -5.32
CA MET A 407 2.31 4.60 -4.44
C MET A 407 1.25 4.12 -3.45
N PHE A 408 0.86 2.86 -3.57
CA PHE A 408 -0.13 2.19 -2.73
C PHE A 408 0.50 0.99 -2.03
N ASN A 409 0.53 0.97 -0.70
CA ASN A 409 1.21 -0.07 0.10
C ASN A 409 2.63 -0.40 -0.38
N GLY A 410 3.38 0.62 -0.82
CA GLY A 410 4.75 0.44 -1.30
C GLY A 410 4.90 -0.01 -2.75
N LEU A 411 3.82 -0.12 -3.51
CA LEU A 411 3.80 -0.47 -4.93
C LEU A 411 3.36 0.72 -5.76
N LEU A 412 4.03 0.94 -6.89
CA LEU A 412 3.58 1.91 -7.89
C LEU A 412 2.54 1.24 -8.79
N THR A 413 1.30 1.72 -8.72
CA THR A 413 0.19 1.21 -9.51
C THR A 413 -0.56 2.34 -10.19
N GLY A 414 -1.45 2.00 -11.13
CA GLY A 414 -2.33 2.98 -11.75
C GLY A 414 -3.33 3.56 -10.75
N ASN A 415 -3.78 4.75 -11.01
CA ASN A 415 -4.91 5.36 -10.32
C ASN A 415 -6.13 5.47 -11.24
N CYS A 416 -7.19 6.12 -10.77
CA CYS A 416 -8.42 6.28 -11.54
C CYS A 416 -8.16 6.82 -12.95
N SER A 417 -8.52 6.02 -13.92
CA SER A 417 -8.81 6.44 -15.28
C SER A 417 -9.99 5.59 -15.73
N GLU A 418 -11.07 6.22 -16.08
CA GLU A 418 -12.34 5.70 -16.56
C GLU A 418 -12.55 4.17 -16.53
N ILE A 419 -13.40 3.72 -15.61
CA ILE A 419 -13.81 2.31 -15.54
C ILE A 419 -15.31 2.21 -15.42
N LEU A 420 -15.84 1.18 -16.08
CA LEU A 420 -17.23 0.80 -16.02
C LEU A 420 -17.52 -0.01 -14.76
N GLN A 421 -18.51 0.42 -13.97
CA GLN A 421 -18.92 -0.27 -12.75
C GLN A 421 -20.42 -0.48 -12.67
N VAL A 422 -20.83 -1.55 -12.01
CA VAL A 422 -22.22 -1.83 -11.66
C VAL A 422 -22.60 -1.00 -10.43
N GLN A 423 -23.72 -0.30 -10.49
CA GLN A 423 -24.20 0.58 -9.42
C GLN A 423 -25.66 0.34 -9.06
N SER A 424 -26.05 0.80 -7.86
CA SER A 424 -27.46 0.87 -7.49
C SER A 424 -28.10 2.17 -8.00
N PRO A 425 -29.22 2.09 -8.72
CA PRO A 425 -29.83 3.26 -9.33
C PRO A 425 -30.56 4.15 -8.30
N SER A 426 -30.52 5.45 -8.52
CA SER A 426 -31.36 6.41 -7.81
C SER A 426 -32.83 6.31 -8.23
N LYS A 427 -33.76 6.61 -7.33
CA LYS A 427 -35.18 6.74 -7.64
C LYS A 427 -35.54 8.23 -7.71
N LEU A 428 -36.32 8.59 -8.74
CA LEU A 428 -36.74 9.96 -8.95
C LEU A 428 -38.22 10.12 -8.61
N LYS A 429 -38.59 11.32 -8.10
CA LYS A 429 -39.95 11.79 -7.98
C LYS A 429 -40.45 12.39 -9.32
N ARG A 430 -41.74 12.68 -9.37
CA ARG A 430 -42.37 13.25 -10.59
C ARG A 430 -41.77 14.60 -11.00
N ASP A 431 -41.31 15.40 -10.05
CA ASP A 431 -40.64 16.68 -10.28
C ASP A 431 -39.12 16.54 -10.59
N LEU A 432 -38.65 15.32 -10.81
CA LEU A 432 -37.26 14.93 -11.07
C LEU A 432 -36.29 15.13 -9.89
N SER A 433 -36.80 15.48 -8.71
CA SER A 433 -35.98 15.41 -7.50
C SER A 433 -35.77 13.95 -7.08
N TYR A 434 -34.69 13.68 -6.31
CA TYR A 434 -34.41 12.35 -5.81
C TYR A 434 -35.40 11.93 -4.71
N ASP A 435 -35.95 10.72 -4.83
CA ASP A 435 -36.67 10.01 -3.79
C ASP A 435 -35.73 9.13 -2.97
N VAL A 436 -34.87 8.42 -3.66
CA VAL A 436 -33.78 7.63 -3.09
C VAL A 436 -32.53 7.93 -3.93
N ILE A 437 -31.45 8.27 -3.28
CA ILE A 437 -30.14 8.39 -3.94
C ILE A 437 -29.50 7.02 -3.92
N GLY A 438 -29.22 6.47 -5.09
CA GLY A 438 -28.43 5.24 -5.23
C GLY A 438 -26.96 5.48 -4.93
N ASN A 439 -26.17 4.41 -4.91
CA ASN A 439 -24.72 4.54 -4.80
C ASN A 439 -24.19 5.20 -6.06
N ASP A 440 -23.74 6.43 -5.93
CA ASP A 440 -23.20 7.21 -7.03
C ASP A 440 -21.67 7.26 -6.94
N ILE A 441 -21.01 7.13 -8.08
CA ILE A 441 -19.56 7.22 -8.18
C ILE A 441 -19.25 8.41 -9.08
N SER A 442 -18.61 9.40 -8.53
CA SER A 442 -18.11 10.54 -9.28
C SER A 442 -16.61 10.40 -9.50
N CYS A 443 -16.17 10.38 -10.73
CA CYS A 443 -14.78 10.57 -11.10
C CYS A 443 -14.62 12.02 -11.56
N ASN A 444 -14.07 12.89 -10.71
CA ASN A 444 -13.73 14.24 -11.09
C ASN A 444 -12.41 14.23 -11.86
N LEU A 445 -12.51 14.15 -13.18
CA LEU A 445 -11.38 14.36 -14.07
C LEU A 445 -11.21 15.87 -14.24
N GLY A 446 -10.17 16.44 -13.65
CA GLY A 446 -9.74 17.79 -13.97
C GLY A 446 -8.97 17.77 -15.28
N SER A 447 -9.49 18.40 -16.33
CA SER A 447 -8.69 18.76 -17.50
C SER A 447 -8.13 20.16 -17.28
N THR A 448 -6.83 20.31 -17.42
CA THR A 448 -6.15 21.60 -17.54
C THR A 448 -5.91 21.90 -19.00
#